data_3e7f1be8bda678ceca5978cedb67a1a4
#
_entry.id   3e7f1be8bda678ceca5978cedb67a1a4
#
_cell.length_a   1.000
_cell.length_b   1.000
_cell.length_c   1.000
_cell.angle_alpha   90.00
_cell.angle_beta   90.00
_cell.angle_gamma   90.00
#
_symmetry.space_group_name_H-M   'P 1'
#
loop_
_entity.id
_entity.type
_entity.pdbx_description
1 polymer ?
#
loop_
_entity_poly.entity_id
_entity_poly.type
_entity_poly.pdbx_seq_one_letter_code
_entity_poly.pdbx_strand_id
1 'polypeptide(L)'
;HSQNHPLRPTIAGQPPPAESKELAVPKQSKYKGWHISQFIENKSLPWALMGLFIGFTYSGVLVFIPIELNSMGAGIWGSAFFAIFALMIIISRPIVGKIYARYGSKIIIYTGLGLFILGLFVLGLAITPLAILFTAPLLGLGYGAAQPAFQALAIQSAPIERAGVSTATYFLALDISVGAGSVILAL
;
A
#
# COMPACT_ATOMS: atom_id res chain seq x y z
N HIS A 1 45.99 23.25 25.73
CA HIS A 1 46.78 22.06 25.36
C HIS A 1 46.41 21.62 23.94
N SER A 2 47.21 22.12 22.98
CA SER A 2 47.17 21.75 21.57
C SER A 2 47.85 20.39 21.43
N GLN A 3 47.13 19.36 21.04
CA GLN A 3 47.73 18.08 20.61
C GLN A 3 48.01 18.13 19.12
N ASN A 4 49.28 18.36 18.78
CA ASN A 4 49.84 18.14 17.46
C ASN A 4 49.82 16.64 17.14
N HIS A 5 48.93 16.21 16.23
CA HIS A 5 48.99 14.89 15.63
C HIS A 5 50.08 14.90 14.55
N PRO A 6 51.09 14.01 14.60
CA PRO A 6 52.14 13.97 13.59
C PRO A 6 51.53 13.50 12.23
N LEU A 7 51.81 14.25 11.17
CA LEU A 7 51.48 13.93 9.80
C LEU A 7 52.17 12.61 9.40
N ARG A 8 51.38 11.61 8.97
CA ARG A 8 51.91 10.40 8.35
C ARG A 8 52.64 10.77 7.06
N PRO A 9 53.82 10.22 6.79
CA PRO A 9 54.51 10.47 5.54
C PRO A 9 53.74 9.88 4.36
N THR A 10 53.49 10.70 3.37
CA THR A 10 52.85 10.30 2.10
C THR A 10 53.81 9.43 1.33
N ILE A 11 53.48 8.16 1.12
CA ILE A 11 54.23 7.26 0.23
C ILE A 11 53.89 7.65 -1.20
N ALA A 12 54.90 8.09 -1.98
CA ALA A 12 54.75 8.45 -3.38
C ALA A 12 54.29 7.22 -4.15
N GLY A 13 53.10 7.33 -4.83
CA GLY A 13 52.52 6.28 -5.67
C GLY A 13 51.14 5.77 -5.30
N GLN A 14 50.57 6.20 -4.15
CA GLN A 14 49.16 5.93 -3.89
C GLN A 14 48.26 6.98 -4.58
N PRO A 15 47.20 6.54 -5.30
CA PRO A 15 46.18 7.49 -5.75
C PRO A 15 45.56 8.15 -4.49
N PRO A 16 45.17 9.44 -4.58
CA PRO A 16 44.55 10.13 -3.46
C PRO A 16 43.37 9.27 -2.91
N PRO A 17 43.19 9.22 -1.57
CA PRO A 17 42.04 8.52 -1.00
C PRO A 17 40.82 9.04 -1.75
N ALA A 18 40.03 8.13 -2.32
CA ALA A 18 38.73 8.51 -2.88
C ALA A 18 38.05 9.39 -1.85
N GLU A 19 37.88 10.68 -2.20
CA GLU A 19 37.09 11.62 -1.44
C GLU A 19 35.84 10.85 -1.08
N SER A 20 35.73 10.51 0.19
CA SER A 20 34.50 9.95 0.72
C SER A 20 33.45 10.97 0.31
N LYS A 21 32.66 10.64 -0.75
CA LYS A 21 31.45 11.36 -1.05
C LYS A 21 30.68 11.34 0.25
N GLU A 22 30.89 12.39 1.03
CA GLU A 22 30.06 12.72 2.17
C GLU A 22 28.65 12.53 1.67
N LEU A 23 28.00 11.49 2.16
CA LEU A 23 26.59 11.23 1.88
C LEU A 23 25.90 12.56 2.16
N ALA A 24 25.58 13.28 1.10
CA ALA A 24 24.92 14.57 1.17
C ALA A 24 23.62 14.33 1.94
N VAL A 25 23.67 14.55 3.26
CA VAL A 25 22.47 14.58 4.08
C VAL A 25 21.54 15.56 3.41
N PRO A 26 20.35 15.13 2.97
CA PRO A 26 19.42 16.01 2.27
C PRO A 26 19.26 17.26 3.14
N LYS A 27 19.60 18.44 2.60
CA LYS A 27 19.40 19.71 3.29
C LYS A 27 17.96 19.72 3.79
N GLN A 28 17.78 19.64 5.11
CA GLN A 28 16.48 19.80 5.73
C GLN A 28 15.91 21.12 5.22
N SER A 29 14.94 21.06 4.34
CA SER A 29 14.20 22.21 3.87
C SER A 29 13.64 22.88 5.13
N LYS A 30 14.01 24.16 5.33
CA LYS A 30 13.49 24.99 6.42
C LYS A 30 11.99 25.17 6.21
N TYR A 31 11.18 24.28 6.74
CA TYR A 31 9.73 24.41 6.72
C TYR A 31 9.32 25.56 7.62
N LYS A 32 9.12 26.73 7.04
CA LYS A 32 8.64 27.93 7.72
C LYS A 32 7.11 27.95 7.62
N GLY A 33 6.43 27.47 8.66
CA GLY A 33 4.96 27.48 8.78
C GLY A 33 4.29 26.14 8.49
N TRP A 34 3.19 25.85 9.18
CA TRP A 34 2.35 24.68 9.01
C TRP A 34 1.37 24.91 7.87
N HIS A 35 1.75 24.56 6.63
CA HIS A 35 0.86 24.59 5.47
C HIS A 35 0.40 23.18 5.14
N ILE A 36 -0.90 22.97 4.92
CA ILE A 36 -1.49 21.67 4.53
C ILE A 36 -0.78 21.06 3.31
N SER A 37 -0.31 21.91 2.38
CA SER A 37 0.46 21.50 1.21
C SER A 37 1.80 20.81 1.52
N GLN A 38 2.27 20.88 2.76
CA GLN A 38 3.46 20.14 3.22
C GLN A 38 3.14 18.68 3.54
N PHE A 39 1.87 18.38 3.87
CA PHE A 39 1.41 17.06 4.28
C PHE A 39 0.66 16.31 3.18
N ILE A 40 0.22 17.02 2.13
CA ILE A 40 -0.52 16.44 1.00
C ILE A 40 0.24 16.68 -0.29
N GLU A 41 0.45 15.62 -1.06
CA GLU A 41 1.04 15.70 -2.40
C GLU A 41 -0.05 15.72 -3.47
N ASN A 42 -0.26 16.88 -4.09
CA ASN A 42 -1.33 17.07 -5.08
C ASN A 42 -1.23 16.12 -6.29
N LYS A 43 -0.01 15.77 -6.71
CA LYS A 43 0.21 14.86 -7.85
C LYS A 43 -0.18 13.42 -7.53
N SER A 44 -0.15 13.05 -6.24
CA SER A 44 -0.55 11.72 -5.76
C SER A 44 -2.04 11.60 -5.50
N LEU A 45 -2.77 12.73 -5.47
CA LEU A 45 -4.18 12.78 -5.10
C LEU A 45 -5.08 11.87 -5.95
N PRO A 46 -4.93 11.78 -7.30
CA PRO A 46 -5.75 10.85 -8.08
C PRO A 46 -5.58 9.39 -7.65
N TRP A 47 -4.36 8.99 -7.34
CA TRP A 47 -4.05 7.63 -6.88
C TRP A 47 -4.51 7.39 -5.44
N ALA A 48 -4.43 8.41 -4.58
CA ALA A 48 -4.98 8.38 -3.22
C ALA A 48 -6.51 8.23 -3.23
N LEU A 49 -7.21 8.89 -4.18
CA LEU A 49 -8.64 8.70 -4.39
C LEU A 49 -8.98 7.27 -4.82
N MET A 50 -8.19 6.66 -5.70
CA MET A 50 -8.37 5.23 -6.04
C MET A 50 -8.15 4.34 -4.82
N GLY A 51 -7.16 4.65 -3.98
CA GLY A 51 -6.94 4.02 -2.68
C GLY A 51 -8.14 4.16 -1.74
N LEU A 52 -8.76 5.34 -1.71
CA LEU A 52 -9.97 5.62 -0.92
C LEU A 52 -11.14 4.73 -1.37
N PHE A 53 -11.41 4.62 -2.67
CA PHE A 53 -12.49 3.76 -3.18
C PHE A 53 -12.27 2.29 -2.87
N ILE A 54 -11.05 1.77 -3.10
CA ILE A 54 -10.75 0.37 -2.80
C ILE A 54 -10.78 0.09 -1.29
N GLY A 55 -10.32 1.05 -0.46
CA GLY A 55 -10.38 0.97 0.99
C GLY A 55 -11.81 0.99 1.53
N PHE A 56 -12.69 1.85 0.98
CA PHE A 56 -14.10 1.88 1.33
C PHE A 56 -14.80 0.55 1.01
N THR A 57 -14.56 0.01 -0.18
CA THR A 57 -15.10 -1.29 -0.58
C THR A 57 -14.58 -2.42 0.30
N TYR A 58 -13.28 -2.37 0.63
CA TYR A 58 -12.66 -3.33 1.55
C TYR A 58 -13.27 -3.27 2.96
N SER A 59 -13.60 -2.07 3.46
CA SER A 59 -14.27 -1.93 4.76
C SER A 59 -15.63 -2.63 4.77
N GLY A 60 -16.35 -2.62 3.64
CA GLY A 60 -17.58 -3.41 3.47
C GLY A 60 -17.33 -4.90 3.67
N VAL A 61 -16.29 -5.45 3.07
CA VAL A 61 -15.93 -6.87 3.26
C VAL A 61 -15.64 -7.16 4.73
N LEU A 62 -14.90 -6.25 5.43
CA LEU A 62 -14.58 -6.43 6.86
C LEU A 62 -15.81 -6.42 7.76
N VAL A 63 -16.81 -5.61 7.45
CA VAL A 63 -18.03 -5.46 8.26
C VAL A 63 -19.07 -6.51 7.92
N PHE A 64 -19.38 -6.71 6.64
CA PHE A 64 -20.50 -7.56 6.23
C PHE A 64 -20.21 -9.05 6.35
N ILE A 65 -18.99 -9.51 6.08
CA ILE A 65 -18.68 -10.95 6.14
C ILE A 65 -18.93 -11.56 7.52
N PRO A 66 -18.43 -10.98 8.65
CA PRO A 66 -18.73 -11.52 9.97
C PRO A 66 -20.21 -11.47 10.32
N ILE A 67 -20.90 -10.39 9.95
CA ILE A 67 -22.34 -10.23 10.23
C ILE A 67 -23.13 -11.31 9.51
N GLU A 68 -22.89 -11.46 8.20
CA GLU A 68 -23.61 -12.42 7.37
C GLU A 68 -23.36 -13.87 7.81
N LEU A 69 -22.11 -14.24 8.06
CA LEU A 69 -21.79 -15.60 8.52
C LEU A 69 -22.33 -15.90 9.93
N ASN A 70 -22.40 -14.89 10.81
CA ASN A 70 -23.03 -15.05 12.11
C ASN A 70 -24.54 -15.24 11.98
N SER A 71 -25.22 -14.50 11.10
CA SER A 71 -26.65 -14.64 10.85
C SER A 71 -27.02 -16.05 10.34
N MET A 72 -26.09 -16.67 9.59
CA MET A 72 -26.21 -18.06 9.11
C MET A 72 -25.84 -19.12 10.17
N GLY A 73 -25.48 -18.73 11.41
CA GLY A 73 -24.99 -19.63 12.45
C GLY A 73 -23.59 -20.23 12.15
N ALA A 74 -22.85 -19.60 11.23
CA ALA A 74 -21.60 -20.10 10.68
C ALA A 74 -20.41 -19.18 11.03
N GLY A 75 -20.40 -18.54 12.21
CA GLY A 75 -19.40 -17.52 12.60
C GLY A 75 -17.95 -17.99 12.53
N ILE A 76 -17.67 -19.29 12.75
CA ILE A 76 -16.33 -19.87 12.64
C ILE A 76 -15.76 -19.76 11.21
N TRP A 77 -16.62 -19.73 10.20
CA TRP A 77 -16.22 -19.58 8.79
C TRP A 77 -15.69 -18.18 8.48
N GLY A 78 -16.04 -17.19 9.30
CA GLY A 78 -15.49 -15.84 9.22
C GLY A 78 -13.97 -15.82 9.45
N SER A 79 -13.50 -16.55 10.46
CA SER A 79 -12.07 -16.68 10.72
C SER A 79 -11.35 -17.39 9.57
N ALA A 80 -11.95 -18.45 9.02
CA ALA A 80 -11.41 -19.16 7.86
C ALA A 80 -11.36 -18.24 6.61
N PHE A 81 -12.42 -17.44 6.38
CA PHE A 81 -12.45 -16.47 5.29
C PHE A 81 -11.28 -15.49 5.38
N PHE A 82 -11.10 -14.84 6.53
CA PHE A 82 -10.01 -13.85 6.68
C PHE A 82 -8.62 -14.50 6.65
N ALA A 83 -8.48 -15.74 7.13
CA ALA A 83 -7.22 -16.48 7.01
C ALA A 83 -6.86 -16.74 5.54
N ILE A 84 -7.81 -17.20 4.72
CA ILE A 84 -7.61 -17.43 3.28
C ILE A 84 -7.38 -16.10 2.57
N PHE A 85 -8.16 -15.07 2.88
CA PHE A 85 -8.01 -13.73 2.32
C PHE A 85 -6.60 -13.17 2.57
N ALA A 86 -6.11 -13.23 3.82
CA ALA A 86 -4.77 -12.78 4.19
C ALA A 86 -3.67 -13.60 3.48
N LEU A 87 -3.85 -14.93 3.40
CA LEU A 87 -2.93 -15.81 2.69
C LEU A 87 -2.83 -15.43 1.20
N MET A 88 -3.95 -15.13 0.56
CA MET A 88 -3.98 -14.70 -0.84
C MET A 88 -3.33 -13.34 -1.06
N ILE A 89 -3.46 -12.40 -0.13
CA ILE A 89 -2.70 -11.13 -0.16
C ILE A 89 -1.19 -11.42 -0.12
N ILE A 90 -0.73 -12.30 0.76
CA ILE A 90 0.70 -12.65 0.86
C ILE A 90 1.18 -13.30 -0.44
N ILE A 91 0.43 -14.24 -0.98
CA ILE A 91 0.75 -14.93 -2.24
C ILE A 91 0.76 -13.96 -3.43
N SER A 92 -0.12 -12.95 -3.42
CA SER A 92 -0.18 -11.96 -4.50
C SER A 92 1.10 -11.12 -4.61
N ARG A 93 1.81 -10.84 -3.50
CA ARG A 93 2.99 -9.97 -3.47
C ARG A 93 4.10 -10.39 -4.45
N PRO A 94 4.63 -11.64 -4.42
CA PRO A 94 5.67 -12.06 -5.37
C PRO A 94 5.16 -12.13 -6.81
N ILE A 95 3.87 -12.44 -7.02
CA ILE A 95 3.27 -12.50 -8.36
C ILE A 95 3.20 -11.08 -8.94
N VAL A 96 2.69 -10.12 -8.17
CA VAL A 96 2.59 -8.71 -8.54
C VAL A 96 3.97 -8.14 -8.85
N GLY A 97 4.99 -8.42 -8.03
CA GLY A 97 6.36 -7.96 -8.27
C GLY A 97 6.92 -8.44 -9.62
N LYS A 98 6.72 -9.71 -9.96
CA LYS A 98 7.16 -10.29 -11.25
C LYS A 98 6.42 -9.69 -12.44
N ILE A 99 5.10 -9.54 -12.33
CA ILE A 99 4.26 -8.96 -13.39
C ILE A 99 4.59 -7.49 -13.58
N TYR A 100 4.80 -6.75 -12.48
CA TYR A 100 5.18 -5.34 -12.52
C TYR A 100 6.48 -5.12 -13.30
N ALA A 101 7.50 -5.94 -13.01
CA ALA A 101 8.80 -5.85 -13.68
C ALA A 101 8.71 -6.16 -15.18
N ARG A 102 7.76 -7.01 -15.61
CA ARG A 102 7.66 -7.45 -17.01
C ARG A 102 6.66 -6.64 -17.84
N TYR A 103 5.53 -6.28 -17.26
CA TYR A 103 4.39 -5.72 -18.00
C TYR A 103 3.96 -4.33 -17.51
N GLY A 104 4.56 -3.83 -16.42
CA GLY A 104 4.25 -2.53 -15.84
C GLY A 104 3.01 -2.51 -14.97
N SER A 105 2.70 -1.32 -14.44
CA SER A 105 1.63 -1.11 -13.44
C SER A 105 0.21 -1.29 -14.00
N LYS A 106 -0.03 -0.95 -15.27
CA LYS A 106 -1.38 -0.95 -15.86
C LYS A 106 -2.04 -2.34 -15.81
N ILE A 107 -1.31 -3.38 -16.22
CA ILE A 107 -1.83 -4.75 -16.25
C ILE A 107 -2.21 -5.22 -14.84
N ILE A 108 -1.38 -4.90 -13.85
CA ILE A 108 -1.66 -5.28 -12.46
C ILE A 108 -2.92 -4.60 -11.94
N ILE A 109 -3.10 -3.32 -12.25
CA ILE A 109 -4.29 -2.58 -11.83
C ILE A 109 -5.54 -3.18 -12.45
N TYR A 110 -5.55 -3.39 -13.77
CA TYR A 110 -6.74 -3.93 -14.43
C TYR A 110 -7.06 -5.35 -14.00
N THR A 111 -6.05 -6.22 -13.87
CA THR A 111 -6.26 -7.60 -13.41
C THR A 111 -6.63 -7.66 -11.94
N GLY A 112 -5.98 -6.84 -11.07
CA GLY A 112 -6.28 -6.77 -9.65
C GLY A 112 -7.69 -6.25 -9.39
N LEU A 113 -8.08 -5.12 -10.03
CA LEU A 113 -9.44 -4.59 -9.93
C LEU A 113 -10.47 -5.54 -10.51
N GLY A 114 -10.18 -6.17 -11.66
CA GLY A 114 -11.08 -7.15 -12.27
C GLY A 114 -11.34 -8.34 -11.34
N LEU A 115 -10.30 -8.90 -10.73
CA LEU A 115 -10.45 -9.96 -9.74
C LEU A 115 -11.21 -9.50 -8.50
N PHE A 116 -10.95 -8.29 -8.02
CA PHE A 116 -11.63 -7.73 -6.85
C PHE A 116 -13.12 -7.50 -7.12
N ILE A 117 -13.45 -6.89 -8.27
CA ILE A 117 -14.84 -6.67 -8.69
C ILE A 117 -15.56 -8.01 -8.90
N LEU A 118 -14.92 -8.98 -9.56
CA LEU A 118 -15.48 -10.32 -9.75
C LEU A 118 -15.73 -11.00 -8.39
N GLY A 119 -14.77 -10.88 -7.45
CA GLY A 119 -14.92 -11.40 -6.09
C GLY A 119 -16.11 -10.78 -5.36
N LEU A 120 -16.31 -9.46 -5.46
CA LEU A 120 -17.46 -8.76 -4.88
C LEU A 120 -18.77 -9.17 -5.54
N PHE A 121 -18.78 -9.34 -6.86
CA PHE A 121 -19.96 -9.79 -7.60
C PHE A 121 -20.36 -11.20 -7.16
N VAL A 122 -19.42 -12.13 -7.10
CA VAL A 122 -19.67 -13.50 -6.61
C VAL A 122 -20.11 -13.49 -5.16
N LEU A 123 -19.52 -12.62 -4.31
CA LEU A 123 -19.90 -12.45 -2.93
C LEU A 123 -21.37 -11.98 -2.80
N GLY A 124 -21.79 -11.05 -3.63
CA GLY A 124 -23.19 -10.57 -3.65
C GLY A 124 -24.20 -11.62 -4.07
N LEU A 125 -23.78 -12.70 -4.74
CA LEU A 125 -24.62 -13.84 -5.11
C LEU A 125 -24.49 -15.03 -4.14
N ALA A 126 -23.58 -14.95 -3.17
CA ALA A 126 -23.28 -16.05 -2.26
C ALA A 126 -24.35 -16.13 -1.16
N ILE A 127 -25.14 -17.17 -1.15
CA ILE A 127 -26.23 -17.43 -0.18
C ILE A 127 -25.89 -18.54 0.83
N THR A 128 -24.68 -19.09 0.77
CA THR A 128 -24.22 -20.14 1.68
C THR A 128 -22.84 -19.80 2.27
N PRO A 129 -22.53 -20.21 3.50
CA PRO A 129 -21.22 -19.97 4.10
C PRO A 129 -20.04 -20.47 3.25
N LEU A 130 -20.22 -21.59 2.58
CA LEU A 130 -19.21 -22.16 1.68
C LEU A 130 -19.00 -21.30 0.43
N ALA A 131 -20.08 -20.78 -0.17
CA ALA A 131 -20.00 -19.86 -1.30
C ALA A 131 -19.27 -18.56 -0.93
N ILE A 132 -19.56 -18.00 0.25
CA ILE A 132 -18.84 -16.83 0.79
C ILE A 132 -17.35 -17.15 0.93
N LEU A 133 -16.99 -18.32 1.48
CA LEU A 133 -15.59 -18.72 1.65
C LEU A 133 -14.82 -18.78 0.31
N PHE A 134 -15.45 -19.25 -0.76
CA PHE A 134 -14.84 -19.32 -2.08
C PHE A 134 -14.59 -17.95 -2.71
N THR A 135 -15.16 -16.87 -2.19
CA THR A 135 -14.84 -15.51 -2.65
C THR A 135 -13.55 -14.96 -2.07
N ALA A 136 -13.09 -15.50 -0.93
CA ALA A 136 -11.89 -15.02 -0.25
C ALA A 136 -10.62 -15.03 -1.12
N PRO A 137 -10.34 -16.07 -1.93
CA PRO A 137 -9.21 -16.06 -2.85
C PRO A 137 -9.27 -14.96 -3.90
N LEU A 138 -10.44 -14.74 -4.50
CA LEU A 138 -10.62 -13.71 -5.53
C LEU A 138 -10.42 -12.31 -4.94
N LEU A 139 -11.06 -12.04 -3.81
CA LEU A 139 -10.95 -10.77 -3.10
C LEU A 139 -9.53 -10.53 -2.59
N GLY A 140 -8.88 -11.55 -2.02
CA GLY A 140 -7.52 -11.44 -1.49
C GLY A 140 -6.47 -11.22 -2.57
N LEU A 141 -6.55 -11.93 -3.70
CA LEU A 141 -5.66 -11.72 -4.85
C LEU A 141 -5.91 -10.34 -5.49
N GLY A 142 -7.19 -9.97 -5.67
CA GLY A 142 -7.55 -8.70 -6.28
C GLY A 142 -7.10 -7.50 -5.46
N TYR A 143 -7.44 -7.47 -4.17
CA TYR A 143 -7.02 -6.42 -3.25
C TYR A 143 -5.50 -6.38 -3.09
N GLY A 144 -4.87 -7.55 -2.89
CA GLY A 144 -3.43 -7.68 -2.72
C GLY A 144 -2.62 -7.25 -3.94
N ALA A 145 -3.21 -7.27 -5.14
CA ALA A 145 -2.60 -6.76 -6.36
C ALA A 145 -2.87 -5.25 -6.57
N ALA A 146 -4.11 -4.81 -6.44
CA ALA A 146 -4.52 -3.45 -6.76
C ALA A 146 -3.98 -2.41 -5.77
N GLN A 147 -4.08 -2.68 -4.47
CA GLN A 147 -3.70 -1.73 -3.42
C GLN A 147 -2.22 -1.30 -3.51
N PRO A 148 -1.22 -2.22 -3.60
CA PRO A 148 0.18 -1.79 -3.71
C PRO A 148 0.51 -1.17 -5.08
N ALA A 149 -0.24 -1.50 -6.14
CA ALA A 149 -0.06 -0.88 -7.44
C ALA A 149 -0.47 0.60 -7.43
N PHE A 150 -1.58 0.95 -6.79
CA PHE A 150 -1.98 2.35 -6.59
C PHE A 150 -0.99 3.11 -5.70
N GLN A 151 -0.51 2.50 -4.63
CA GLN A 151 0.52 3.09 -3.78
C GLN A 151 1.80 3.39 -4.58
N ALA A 152 2.27 2.45 -5.39
CA ALA A 152 3.45 2.63 -6.22
C ALA A 152 3.28 3.78 -7.21
N LEU A 153 2.11 3.92 -7.84
CA LEU A 153 1.80 5.03 -8.75
C LEU A 153 1.69 6.37 -8.01
N ALA A 154 1.14 6.39 -6.80
CA ALA A 154 1.12 7.58 -5.97
C ALA A 154 2.55 8.07 -5.70
N ILE A 155 3.45 7.19 -5.32
CA ILE A 155 4.86 7.52 -5.06
C ILE A 155 5.56 7.98 -6.35
N GLN A 156 5.36 7.28 -7.47
CA GLN A 156 5.99 7.62 -8.76
C GLN A 156 5.50 8.95 -9.35
N SER A 157 4.31 9.40 -8.98
CA SER A 157 3.75 10.69 -9.44
C SER A 157 4.37 11.90 -8.74
N ALA A 158 5.01 11.69 -7.60
CA ALA A 158 5.63 12.74 -6.79
C ALA A 158 7.14 12.88 -7.10
N PRO A 159 7.73 14.08 -6.88
CA PRO A 159 9.18 14.23 -6.85
C PRO A 159 9.81 13.33 -5.78
N ILE A 160 11.05 12.88 -6.02
CA ILE A 160 11.72 11.92 -5.13
C ILE A 160 11.88 12.45 -3.71
N GLU A 161 12.07 13.77 -3.56
CA GLU A 161 12.18 14.46 -2.27
C GLU A 161 10.86 14.44 -1.48
N ARG A 162 9.74 14.21 -2.18
CA ARG A 162 8.38 14.17 -1.59
C ARG A 162 7.75 12.79 -1.61
N ALA A 163 8.50 11.74 -1.90
CA ALA A 163 8.01 10.36 -1.92
C ALA A 163 7.40 9.94 -0.57
N GLY A 164 7.98 10.37 0.56
CA GLY A 164 7.42 10.14 1.89
C GLY A 164 6.06 10.82 2.10
N VAL A 165 5.91 12.07 1.64
CA VAL A 165 4.64 12.81 1.71
C VAL A 165 3.58 12.15 0.83
N SER A 166 3.97 11.69 -0.37
CA SER A 166 3.08 10.95 -1.27
C SER A 166 2.57 9.66 -0.63
N THR A 167 3.46 8.90 0.00
CA THR A 167 3.10 7.68 0.73
C THR A 167 2.13 7.99 1.86
N ALA A 168 2.40 9.04 2.65
CA ALA A 168 1.52 9.47 3.74
C ALA A 168 0.15 9.90 3.22
N THR A 169 0.09 10.65 2.11
CA THR A 169 -1.18 11.07 1.47
C THR A 169 -2.01 9.86 1.05
N TYR A 170 -1.38 8.85 0.45
CA TYR A 170 -2.06 7.63 0.03
C TYR A 170 -2.64 6.84 1.21
N PHE A 171 -1.82 6.59 2.24
CA PHE A 171 -2.28 5.84 3.42
C PHE A 171 -3.32 6.61 4.22
N LEU A 172 -3.20 7.94 4.34
CA LEU A 172 -4.21 8.76 4.98
C LEU A 172 -5.59 8.60 4.30
N ALA A 173 -5.62 8.64 2.97
CA ALA A 173 -6.86 8.42 2.22
C ALA A 173 -7.41 7.00 2.42
N LEU A 174 -6.53 5.99 2.41
CA LEU A 174 -6.90 4.59 2.65
C LEU A 174 -7.47 4.40 4.06
N ASP A 175 -6.80 4.90 5.08
CA ASP A 175 -7.18 4.74 6.49
C ASP A 175 -8.49 5.48 6.79
N ILE A 176 -8.66 6.70 6.27
CA ILE A 176 -9.93 7.44 6.38
C ILE A 176 -11.06 6.63 5.73
N SER A 177 -10.83 6.04 4.55
CA SER A 177 -11.86 5.29 3.85
C SER A 177 -12.25 4.00 4.58
N VAL A 178 -11.28 3.28 5.13
CA VAL A 178 -11.55 2.07 5.91
C VAL A 178 -12.24 2.42 7.23
N GLY A 179 -11.76 3.44 7.94
CA GLY A 179 -12.35 3.89 9.20
C GLY A 179 -13.77 4.44 9.02
N ALA A 180 -13.97 5.42 8.13
CA ALA A 180 -15.27 5.99 7.85
C ALA A 180 -16.22 4.95 7.23
N GLY A 181 -15.72 4.12 6.30
CA GLY A 181 -16.48 3.08 5.65
C GLY A 181 -17.01 2.04 6.65
N SER A 182 -16.18 1.60 7.59
CA SER A 182 -16.61 0.63 8.60
C SER A 182 -17.72 1.19 9.52
N VAL A 183 -17.64 2.48 9.88
CA VAL A 183 -18.67 3.14 10.69
C VAL A 183 -19.97 3.32 9.89
N ILE A 184 -19.88 3.84 8.66
CA ILE A 184 -21.07 4.09 7.81
C ILE A 184 -21.79 2.80 7.45
N LEU A 185 -21.06 1.73 7.19
CA LEU A 185 -21.63 0.44 6.77
C LEU A 185 -22.09 -0.43 7.94
N ALA A 186 -21.70 -0.11 9.17
CA ALA A 186 -22.15 -0.78 10.39
C ALA A 186 -23.44 -0.18 10.97
N LEU A 187 -23.90 1.01 10.49
CA LEU A 187 -25.15 1.68 10.88
C LEU A 187 -26.35 1.17 10.08
#